data_fce59dad4f56a83b138463c0c768ffa8
#
_entry.id   fce59dad4f56a83b138463c0c768ffa8
#
_cell.length_a   1.000
_cell.length_b   1.000
_cell.length_c   1.000
_cell.angle_alpha   90.00
_cell.angle_beta   90.00
_cell.angle_gamma   90.00
#
_symmetry.space_group_name_H-M   'P 1'
#
loop_
_entity.id
_entity.type
_entity.pdbx_description
1 polymer ?
#
loop_
_entity_poly.entity_id
_entity_poly.type
_entity_poly.pdbx_seq_one_letter_code
_entity_poly.pdbx_strand_id
1 'polypeptide(L)'
;MFSEKSYNQKMDKTFNVFIKELTSLRTGRANSNMLDLIKVDVYGQKMPINQLGSITTPEPRTINIQVWDLNNVTLIDTAIKKSELGLNPQIDGQLIRLPIPDLSEERRNEIKKMIKSMGEKCKVSIRNIRREANDELKILLKTKDIGEDEEKKFEKIVQNYTDNHIKKIDEKVETKEKEIMVI
;
A
#
# COMPACT_ATOMS: atom_id res chain seq x y z
N MET A 1 -22.76 17.99 17.71
CA MET A 1 -22.23 18.92 16.72
C MET A 1 -21.58 18.12 15.60
N PHE A 2 -22.03 18.26 14.36
CA PHE A 2 -21.49 17.54 13.20
C PHE A 2 -20.04 17.92 12.95
N SER A 3 -19.18 16.93 12.73
CA SER A 3 -17.76 17.15 12.48
C SER A 3 -17.35 16.64 11.10
N GLU A 4 -17.44 17.49 10.09
CA GLU A 4 -17.01 17.23 8.71
C GLU A 4 -15.54 16.76 8.63
N LYS A 5 -14.67 17.31 9.50
CA LYS A 5 -13.25 16.92 9.59
C LYS A 5 -13.06 15.49 10.03
N SER A 6 -13.93 14.98 10.92
CA SER A 6 -13.87 13.58 11.37
C SER A 6 -14.15 12.61 10.21
N TYR A 7 -15.13 12.92 9.36
CA TYR A 7 -15.46 12.12 8.20
C TYR A 7 -14.36 12.16 7.13
N ASN A 8 -13.76 13.34 6.90
CA ASN A 8 -12.59 13.43 6.02
C ASN A 8 -11.42 12.59 6.54
N GLN A 9 -11.14 12.61 7.85
CA GLN A 9 -10.11 11.77 8.46
C GLN A 9 -10.41 10.26 8.35
N LYS A 10 -11.68 9.84 8.44
CA LYS A 10 -12.07 8.44 8.20
C LYS A 10 -11.78 8.04 6.75
N MET A 11 -12.10 8.92 5.78
CA MET A 11 -11.81 8.70 4.37
C MET A 11 -10.29 8.64 4.11
N ASP A 12 -9.50 9.54 4.70
CA ASP A 12 -8.03 9.52 4.61
C ASP A 12 -7.44 8.23 5.18
N LYS A 13 -7.92 7.75 6.33
CA LYS A 13 -7.48 6.47 6.90
C LYS A 13 -7.77 5.31 5.95
N THR A 14 -8.96 5.26 5.36
CA THR A 14 -9.35 4.23 4.39
C THR A 14 -8.47 4.27 3.16
N PHE A 15 -8.19 5.46 2.64
CA PHE A 15 -7.28 5.66 1.51
C PHE A 15 -5.85 5.21 1.85
N ASN A 16 -5.33 5.53 3.04
CA ASN A 16 -3.99 5.14 3.47
C ASN A 16 -3.84 3.63 3.61
N VAL A 17 -4.87 2.92 4.09
CA VAL A 17 -4.89 1.45 4.11
C VAL A 17 -4.79 0.90 2.69
N PHE A 18 -5.59 1.42 1.77
CA PHE A 18 -5.54 1.04 0.35
C PHE A 18 -4.15 1.26 -0.28
N ILE A 19 -3.49 2.40 0.01
CA ILE A 19 -2.13 2.66 -0.49
C ILE A 19 -1.13 1.63 0.07
N LYS A 20 -1.23 1.27 1.35
CA LYS A 20 -0.37 0.22 1.94
C LYS A 20 -0.58 -1.13 1.24
N GLU A 21 -1.83 -1.52 1.01
CA GLU A 21 -2.16 -2.75 0.29
C GLU A 21 -1.63 -2.72 -1.15
N LEU A 22 -1.77 -1.61 -1.88
CA LEU A 22 -1.19 -1.45 -3.23
C LEU A 22 0.33 -1.56 -3.23
N THR A 23 1.00 -1.03 -2.21
CA THR A 23 2.46 -1.07 -2.09
C THR A 23 2.97 -2.49 -1.80
N SER A 24 2.19 -3.30 -1.09
CA SER A 24 2.52 -4.70 -0.79
C SER A 24 2.40 -5.62 -2.00
N LEU A 25 1.69 -5.21 -3.05
CA LEU A 25 1.56 -6.01 -4.27
C LEU A 25 2.88 -6.08 -5.03
N ARG A 26 3.29 -7.28 -5.40
CA ARG A 26 4.46 -7.53 -6.25
C ARG A 26 4.15 -7.11 -7.68
N THR A 27 4.74 -6.04 -8.12
CA THR A 27 4.54 -5.47 -9.45
C THR A 27 5.67 -5.78 -10.43
N GLY A 28 6.59 -6.71 -10.09
CA GLY A 28 7.76 -7.02 -10.91
C GLY A 28 8.88 -5.98 -10.85
N ARG A 29 8.68 -4.86 -10.12
CA ARG A 29 9.73 -3.89 -9.85
C ARG A 29 10.39 -4.14 -8.49
N ALA A 30 11.70 -3.92 -8.45
CA ALA A 30 12.46 -3.89 -7.21
C ALA A 30 11.96 -2.76 -6.31
N ASN A 31 11.49 -3.12 -5.12
CA ASN A 31 11.12 -2.16 -4.08
C ASN A 31 11.76 -2.60 -2.77
N SER A 32 12.50 -1.70 -2.13
CA SER A 32 13.12 -1.96 -0.82
C SER A 32 12.13 -2.43 0.24
N ASN A 33 10.89 -1.93 0.19
CA ASN A 33 9.83 -2.29 1.13
C ASN A 33 9.41 -3.78 1.04
N MET A 34 9.77 -4.49 -0.05
CA MET A 34 9.52 -5.93 -0.16
C MET A 34 10.29 -6.74 0.88
N LEU A 35 11.41 -6.21 1.34
CA LEU A 35 12.29 -6.85 2.31
C LEU A 35 11.93 -6.51 3.76
N ASP A 36 11.10 -5.50 4.00
CA ASP A 36 10.71 -5.07 5.36
C ASP A 36 9.91 -6.15 6.12
N LEU A 37 9.29 -7.07 5.40
CA LEU A 37 8.54 -8.19 5.98
C LEU A 37 9.45 -9.36 6.39
N ILE A 38 10.70 -9.39 5.91
CA ILE A 38 11.63 -10.47 6.20
C ILE A 38 12.37 -10.15 7.49
N LYS A 39 12.22 -11.03 8.46
CA LYS A 39 12.96 -10.97 9.73
C LYS A 39 14.05 -12.02 9.71
N VAL A 40 15.28 -11.60 9.95
CA VAL A 40 16.45 -12.46 10.06
C VAL A 40 16.72 -12.74 11.54
N ASP A 41 16.97 -13.98 11.87
CA ASP A 41 17.38 -14.36 13.24
C ASP A 41 18.89 -14.16 13.38
N VAL A 42 19.27 -13.13 14.11
CA VAL A 42 20.65 -12.75 14.38
C VAL A 42 20.86 -12.78 15.87
N TYR A 43 21.74 -13.64 16.34
CA TYR A 43 22.04 -13.83 17.78
C TYR A 43 20.80 -14.08 18.66
N GLY A 44 19.79 -14.82 18.11
CA GLY A 44 18.56 -15.13 18.85
C GLY A 44 17.52 -14.00 18.86
N GLN A 45 17.75 -12.92 18.13
CA GLN A 45 16.80 -11.82 17.96
C GLN A 45 16.36 -11.69 16.49
N LYS A 46 15.06 -11.50 16.28
CA LYS A 46 14.51 -11.28 14.94
C LYS A 46 14.66 -9.82 14.54
N MET A 47 15.59 -9.54 13.65
CA MET A 47 15.88 -8.19 13.16
C MET A 47 15.45 -8.05 11.70
N PRO A 48 14.88 -6.90 11.29
CA PRO A 48 14.59 -6.62 9.89
C PRO A 48 15.90 -6.38 9.11
N ILE A 49 15.89 -6.70 7.81
CA ILE A 49 17.11 -6.61 6.95
C ILE A 49 17.69 -5.19 6.88
N ASN A 50 16.85 -4.16 6.97
CA ASN A 50 17.26 -2.75 6.95
C ASN A 50 18.16 -2.35 8.16
N GLN A 51 18.14 -3.15 9.23
CA GLN A 51 19.04 -2.98 10.39
C GLN A 51 20.34 -3.80 10.29
N LEU A 52 20.49 -4.62 9.25
CA LEU A 52 21.65 -5.48 9.04
C LEU A 52 22.49 -5.05 7.83
N GLY A 53 21.96 -4.20 6.98
CA GLY A 53 22.60 -3.71 5.79
C GLY A 53 21.89 -2.55 5.13
N SER A 54 22.54 -1.94 4.16
CA SER A 54 21.97 -0.90 3.30
C SER A 54 21.29 -1.53 2.08
N ILE A 55 20.02 -1.19 1.85
CA ILE A 55 19.23 -1.68 0.73
C ILE A 55 19.20 -0.63 -0.36
N THR A 56 19.61 -0.98 -1.57
CA THR A 56 19.60 -0.12 -2.75
C THR A 56 18.95 -0.82 -3.94
N THR A 57 18.36 -0.06 -4.83
CA THR A 57 17.76 -0.55 -6.08
C THR A 57 18.44 0.13 -7.26
N PRO A 58 19.64 -0.35 -7.67
CA PRO A 58 20.40 0.27 -8.77
C PRO A 58 19.69 0.12 -10.12
N GLU A 59 18.90 -0.93 -10.27
CA GLU A 59 18.13 -1.25 -11.46
C GLU A 59 16.66 -1.52 -11.11
N PRO A 60 15.74 -1.36 -12.07
CA PRO A 60 14.29 -1.56 -11.81
C PRO A 60 13.93 -2.98 -11.34
N ARG A 61 14.82 -3.96 -11.55
CA ARG A 61 14.61 -5.38 -11.26
C ARG A 61 15.64 -6.01 -10.33
N THR A 62 16.53 -5.21 -9.77
CA THR A 62 17.59 -5.73 -8.90
C THR A 62 17.60 -4.99 -7.58
N ILE A 63 17.51 -5.72 -6.49
CA ILE A 63 17.73 -5.18 -5.15
C ILE A 63 19.13 -5.60 -4.71
N ASN A 64 19.92 -4.65 -4.28
CA ASN A 64 21.22 -4.88 -3.68
C ASN A 64 21.13 -4.64 -2.17
N ILE A 65 21.64 -5.60 -1.40
CA ILE A 65 21.77 -5.49 0.05
C ILE A 65 23.26 -5.49 0.36
N GLN A 66 23.80 -4.36 0.80
CA GLN A 66 25.15 -4.25 1.31
C GLN A 66 25.13 -4.55 2.81
N VAL A 67 25.56 -5.74 3.17
CA VAL A 67 25.56 -6.21 4.55
C VAL A 67 26.75 -5.64 5.32
N TRP A 68 26.54 -5.17 6.54
CA TRP A 68 27.63 -4.56 7.33
C TRP A 68 28.55 -5.59 7.95
N ASP A 69 28.02 -6.76 8.33
CA ASP A 69 28.81 -7.85 8.92
C ASP A 69 28.77 -9.10 8.04
N LEU A 70 29.95 -9.57 7.65
CA LEU A 70 30.13 -10.75 6.78
C LEU A 70 29.44 -12.01 7.35
N ASN A 71 29.39 -12.14 8.68
CA ASN A 71 28.77 -13.29 9.36
C ASN A 71 27.26 -13.33 9.15
N ASN A 72 26.63 -12.19 8.91
CA ASN A 72 25.18 -12.09 8.73
C ASN A 72 24.74 -12.38 7.28
N VAL A 73 25.65 -12.42 6.32
CA VAL A 73 25.35 -12.65 4.89
C VAL A 73 24.63 -13.98 4.69
N THR A 74 25.13 -15.06 5.28
CA THR A 74 24.51 -16.40 5.18
C THR A 74 23.17 -16.49 5.87
N LEU A 75 22.98 -15.76 6.97
CA LEU A 75 21.71 -15.69 7.71
C LEU A 75 20.65 -14.96 6.91
N ILE A 76 21.03 -13.85 6.28
CA ILE A 76 20.16 -13.07 5.40
C ILE A 76 19.77 -13.89 4.16
N ASP A 77 20.75 -14.54 3.51
CA ASP A 77 20.51 -15.44 2.35
C ASP A 77 19.48 -16.52 2.70
N THR A 78 19.69 -17.20 3.83
CA THR A 78 18.78 -18.26 4.30
C THR A 78 17.38 -17.73 4.60
N ALA A 79 17.27 -16.57 5.22
CA ALA A 79 15.99 -15.95 5.54
C ALA A 79 15.23 -15.55 4.27
N ILE A 80 15.94 -15.02 3.25
CA ILE A 80 15.34 -14.65 1.95
C ILE A 80 14.85 -15.91 1.21
N LYS A 81 15.65 -16.98 1.16
CA LYS A 81 15.26 -18.26 0.53
C LYS A 81 14.08 -18.92 1.20
N LYS A 82 13.97 -18.82 2.52
CA LYS A 82 12.83 -19.33 3.30
C LYS A 82 11.58 -18.46 3.20
N SER A 83 11.72 -17.21 2.76
CA SER A 83 10.57 -16.33 2.60
C SER A 83 9.72 -16.78 1.41
N GLU A 84 8.42 -16.51 1.49
CA GLU A 84 7.47 -16.76 0.39
C GLU A 84 7.71 -15.86 -0.84
N LEU A 85 8.78 -15.06 -0.81
CA LEU A 85 9.13 -14.14 -1.88
C LEU A 85 9.63 -14.85 -3.15
N GLY A 86 10.10 -16.10 -3.07
CA GLY A 86 10.58 -16.86 -4.22
C GLY A 86 11.75 -16.18 -4.94
N LEU A 87 12.58 -15.44 -4.21
CA LEU A 87 13.76 -14.75 -4.74
C LEU A 87 14.99 -15.64 -4.57
N ASN A 88 15.88 -15.62 -5.57
CA ASN A 88 17.17 -16.33 -5.52
C ASN A 88 18.29 -15.33 -5.27
N PRO A 89 18.77 -15.17 -4.03
CA PRO A 89 19.86 -14.26 -3.72
C PRO A 89 21.18 -14.77 -4.34
N GLN A 90 21.97 -13.84 -4.87
CA GLN A 90 23.33 -14.05 -5.35
C GLN A 90 24.29 -13.31 -4.43
N ILE A 91 25.19 -14.06 -3.80
CA ILE A 91 26.16 -13.52 -2.83
C ILE A 91 27.44 -13.16 -3.56
N ASP A 92 27.90 -11.93 -3.36
CA ASP A 92 29.18 -11.40 -3.84
C ASP A 92 29.90 -10.70 -2.67
N GLY A 93 30.60 -11.48 -1.87
CA GLY A 93 31.25 -11.01 -0.63
C GLY A 93 30.18 -10.52 0.40
N GLN A 94 30.17 -9.22 0.68
CA GLN A 94 29.17 -8.58 1.56
C GLN A 94 27.95 -8.04 0.81
N LEU A 95 27.95 -8.16 -0.52
CA LEU A 95 26.86 -7.71 -1.36
C LEU A 95 25.94 -8.90 -1.70
N ILE A 96 24.67 -8.78 -1.39
CA ILE A 96 23.65 -9.74 -1.81
C ILE A 96 22.84 -9.08 -2.92
N ARG A 97 22.86 -9.67 -4.11
CA ARG A 97 22.06 -9.24 -5.26
C ARG A 97 20.79 -10.09 -5.34
N LEU A 98 19.64 -9.44 -5.43
CA LEU A 98 18.35 -10.08 -5.57
C LEU A 98 17.76 -9.72 -6.93
N PRO A 99 17.94 -10.58 -7.94
CA PRO A 99 17.23 -10.40 -9.20
C PRO A 99 15.74 -10.74 -9.00
N ILE A 100 14.88 -9.85 -9.46
CA ILE A 100 13.43 -10.05 -9.43
C ILE A 100 13.03 -10.65 -10.78
N PRO A 101 12.47 -11.87 -10.80
CA PRO A 101 12.06 -12.53 -12.05
C PRO A 101 10.90 -11.77 -12.72
N ASP A 102 10.85 -11.85 -14.05
CA ASP A 102 9.75 -11.32 -14.83
C ASP A 102 8.41 -11.95 -14.45
N LEU A 103 7.39 -11.10 -14.42
CA LEU A 103 6.02 -11.60 -14.31
C LEU A 103 5.57 -12.13 -15.67
N SER A 104 4.98 -13.34 -15.70
CA SER A 104 4.30 -13.83 -16.88
C SER A 104 3.12 -12.92 -17.24
N GLU A 105 2.71 -12.91 -18.52
CA GLU A 105 1.54 -12.13 -18.97
C GLU A 105 0.27 -12.49 -18.18
N GLU A 106 0.07 -13.76 -17.90
CA GLU A 106 -1.05 -14.24 -17.09
C GLU A 106 -1.02 -13.61 -15.68
N ARG A 107 0.14 -13.61 -15.05
CA ARG A 107 0.31 -13.04 -13.71
C ARG A 107 0.12 -11.52 -13.69
N ARG A 108 0.56 -10.81 -14.72
CA ARG A 108 0.29 -9.36 -14.87
C ARG A 108 -1.22 -9.09 -14.96
N ASN A 109 -1.95 -9.89 -15.74
CA ASN A 109 -3.40 -9.77 -15.87
C ASN A 109 -4.14 -10.08 -14.57
N GLU A 110 -3.69 -11.07 -13.80
CA GLU A 110 -4.25 -11.37 -12.48
C GLU A 110 -4.04 -10.20 -11.51
N ILE A 111 -2.83 -9.66 -11.43
CA ILE A 111 -2.51 -8.52 -10.57
C ILE A 111 -3.33 -7.30 -10.97
N LYS A 112 -3.51 -7.03 -12.27
CA LYS A 112 -4.36 -5.95 -12.78
C LYS A 112 -5.81 -6.10 -12.30
N LYS A 113 -6.38 -7.30 -12.39
CA LYS A 113 -7.74 -7.59 -11.86
C LYS A 113 -7.81 -7.36 -10.35
N MET A 114 -6.76 -7.78 -9.63
CA MET A 114 -6.67 -7.61 -8.18
C MET A 114 -6.63 -6.12 -7.78
N ILE A 115 -5.82 -5.30 -8.47
CA ILE A 115 -5.73 -3.85 -8.24
C ILE A 115 -7.09 -3.18 -8.46
N LYS A 116 -7.80 -3.52 -9.55
CA LYS A 116 -9.15 -3.00 -9.80
C LYS A 116 -10.11 -3.36 -8.68
N SER A 117 -10.11 -4.63 -8.26
CA SER A 117 -10.95 -5.10 -7.16
C SER A 117 -10.66 -4.35 -5.84
N MET A 118 -9.38 -4.12 -5.53
CA MET A 118 -8.97 -3.36 -4.34
C MET A 118 -9.43 -1.89 -4.42
N GLY A 119 -9.29 -1.26 -5.59
CA GLY A 119 -9.79 0.09 -5.83
C GLY A 119 -11.30 0.20 -5.63
N GLU A 120 -12.08 -0.75 -6.18
CA GLU A 120 -13.54 -0.77 -6.00
C GLU A 120 -13.94 -0.99 -4.54
N LYS A 121 -13.27 -1.89 -3.80
CA LYS A 121 -13.51 -2.08 -2.35
C LYS A 121 -13.27 -0.79 -1.57
N CYS A 122 -12.19 -0.07 -1.89
CA CYS A 122 -11.90 1.21 -1.25
C CYS A 122 -12.98 2.26 -1.56
N LYS A 123 -13.41 2.38 -2.83
CA LYS A 123 -14.50 3.29 -3.22
C LYS A 123 -15.82 2.97 -2.51
N VAL A 124 -16.15 1.69 -2.36
CA VAL A 124 -17.33 1.26 -1.59
C VAL A 124 -17.23 1.71 -0.13
N SER A 125 -16.06 1.55 0.48
CA SER A 125 -15.83 2.02 1.86
C SER A 125 -15.98 3.55 1.99
N ILE A 126 -15.44 4.31 1.04
CA ILE A 126 -15.62 5.79 1.00
C ILE A 126 -17.08 6.17 0.84
N ARG A 127 -17.83 5.48 -0.05
CA ARG A 127 -19.27 5.71 -0.22
C ARG A 127 -20.07 5.38 1.05
N ASN A 128 -19.69 4.37 1.80
CA ASN A 128 -20.32 4.03 3.07
C ASN A 128 -20.07 5.12 4.12
N ILE A 129 -18.84 5.64 4.23
CA ILE A 129 -18.52 6.75 5.13
C ILE A 129 -19.36 8.00 4.77
N ARG A 130 -19.57 8.28 3.48
CA ARG A 130 -20.47 9.34 3.04
C ARG A 130 -21.91 9.10 3.48
N ARG A 131 -22.41 7.85 3.35
CA ARG A 131 -23.77 7.50 3.80
C ARG A 131 -23.92 7.71 5.29
N GLU A 132 -22.97 7.26 6.10
CA GLU A 132 -22.95 7.50 7.55
C GLU A 132 -23.04 8.99 7.88
N ALA A 133 -22.27 9.83 7.18
CA ALA A 133 -22.29 11.27 7.38
C ALA A 133 -23.67 11.88 7.04
N ASN A 134 -24.27 11.47 5.92
CA ASN A 134 -25.59 11.97 5.51
C ASN A 134 -26.70 11.48 6.44
N ASP A 135 -26.60 10.27 6.97
CA ASP A 135 -27.55 9.76 7.95
C ASP A 135 -27.46 10.51 9.28
N GLU A 136 -26.24 10.86 9.73
CA GLU A 136 -26.06 11.72 10.90
C GLU A 136 -26.65 13.11 10.68
N LEU A 137 -26.45 13.73 9.51
CA LEU A 137 -27.02 15.03 9.16
C LEU A 137 -28.56 15.01 9.19
N LYS A 138 -29.18 13.96 8.67
CA LYS A 138 -30.66 13.79 8.72
C LYS A 138 -31.19 13.66 10.15
N ILE A 139 -30.42 12.99 11.03
CA ILE A 139 -30.77 12.89 12.44
C ILE A 139 -30.73 14.26 13.10
N LEU A 140 -29.64 15.01 12.90
CA LEU A 140 -29.47 16.36 13.44
C LEU A 140 -30.54 17.35 12.94
N LEU A 141 -30.97 17.22 11.67
CA LEU A 141 -32.06 18.00 11.14
C LEU A 141 -33.41 17.66 11.84
N LYS A 142 -33.67 16.37 12.05
CA LYS A 142 -34.90 15.93 12.75
C LYS A 142 -34.93 16.38 14.22
N THR A 143 -33.79 16.40 14.89
CA THR A 143 -33.65 16.90 16.27
C THR A 143 -33.64 18.43 16.34
N LYS A 144 -33.64 19.12 15.18
CA LYS A 144 -33.53 20.58 15.05
C LYS A 144 -32.26 21.17 15.61
N ASP A 145 -31.19 20.37 15.66
CA ASP A 145 -29.85 20.81 16.05
C ASP A 145 -29.15 21.58 14.94
N ILE A 146 -29.56 21.37 13.69
CA ILE A 146 -29.11 22.11 12.49
C ILE A 146 -30.29 22.53 11.64
N GLY A 147 -30.12 23.61 10.87
CA GLY A 147 -31.10 24.08 9.89
C GLY A 147 -30.97 23.37 8.53
N GLU A 148 -31.99 23.47 7.66
CA GLU A 148 -31.97 22.88 6.31
C GLU A 148 -30.82 23.43 5.43
N ASP A 149 -30.48 24.73 5.60
CA ASP A 149 -29.40 25.34 4.84
C ASP A 149 -28.02 24.82 5.29
N GLU A 150 -27.86 24.55 6.58
CA GLU A 150 -26.65 23.95 7.14
C GLU A 150 -26.53 22.49 6.71
N GLU A 151 -27.61 21.71 6.72
CA GLU A 151 -27.62 20.34 6.20
C GLU A 151 -27.11 20.29 4.77
N LYS A 152 -27.71 21.09 3.86
CA LYS A 152 -27.31 21.16 2.44
C LYS A 152 -25.86 21.57 2.27
N LYS A 153 -25.38 22.49 3.10
CA LYS A 153 -23.96 22.92 3.08
C LYS A 153 -23.02 21.79 3.46
N PHE A 154 -23.31 21.07 4.54
CA PHE A 154 -22.50 19.94 5.00
C PHE A 154 -22.55 18.76 4.03
N GLU A 155 -23.73 18.43 3.48
CA GLU A 155 -23.84 17.40 2.43
C GLU A 155 -22.93 17.69 1.25
N LYS A 156 -22.89 18.96 0.80
CA LYS A 156 -22.03 19.39 -0.32
C LYS A 156 -20.55 19.25 0.03
N ILE A 157 -20.15 19.57 1.25
CA ILE A 157 -18.78 19.40 1.72
C ILE A 157 -18.40 17.91 1.76
N VAL A 158 -19.24 17.06 2.33
CA VAL A 158 -19.01 15.61 2.39
C VAL A 158 -18.96 14.99 1.00
N GLN A 159 -19.81 15.46 0.07
CA GLN A 159 -19.77 15.03 -1.32
C GLN A 159 -18.44 15.42 -1.98
N ASN A 160 -17.97 16.64 -1.80
CA ASN A 160 -16.68 17.08 -2.34
C ASN A 160 -15.50 16.24 -1.79
N TYR A 161 -15.51 15.91 -0.50
CA TYR A 161 -14.50 15.02 0.07
C TYR A 161 -14.54 13.62 -0.57
N THR A 162 -15.75 13.09 -0.77
CA THR A 162 -15.95 11.80 -1.42
C THR A 162 -15.40 11.79 -2.84
N ASP A 163 -15.76 12.80 -3.64
CA ASP A 163 -15.35 12.89 -5.05
C ASP A 163 -13.82 13.03 -5.17
N ASN A 164 -13.21 13.83 -4.31
CA ASN A 164 -11.76 13.98 -4.26
C ASN A 164 -11.04 12.67 -3.91
N HIS A 165 -11.56 11.90 -2.94
CA HIS A 165 -10.96 10.61 -2.58
C HIS A 165 -11.14 9.57 -3.68
N ILE A 166 -12.32 9.50 -4.32
CA ILE A 166 -12.58 8.61 -5.46
C ILE A 166 -11.60 8.91 -6.59
N LYS A 167 -11.43 10.19 -6.93
CA LYS A 167 -10.47 10.60 -7.97
C LYS A 167 -9.05 10.18 -7.64
N LYS A 168 -8.59 10.39 -6.40
CA LYS A 168 -7.26 9.94 -5.94
C LYS A 168 -7.09 8.42 -6.03
N ILE A 169 -8.16 7.65 -5.72
CA ILE A 169 -8.14 6.18 -5.84
C ILE A 169 -7.98 5.79 -7.30
N ASP A 170 -8.75 6.37 -8.22
CA ASP A 170 -8.69 6.08 -9.65
C ASP A 170 -7.33 6.41 -10.24
N GLU A 171 -6.75 7.56 -9.90
CA GLU A 171 -5.40 7.95 -10.33
C GLU A 171 -4.33 6.96 -9.84
N LYS A 172 -4.45 6.47 -8.60
CA LYS A 172 -3.50 5.48 -8.05
C LYS A 172 -3.66 4.11 -8.70
N VAL A 173 -4.88 3.67 -8.95
CA VAL A 173 -5.17 2.42 -9.68
C VAL A 173 -4.58 2.50 -11.08
N GLU A 174 -4.84 3.57 -11.83
CA GLU A 174 -4.34 3.75 -13.19
C GLU A 174 -2.80 3.80 -13.25
N THR A 175 -2.18 4.55 -12.32
CA THR A 175 -0.72 4.62 -12.22
C THR A 175 -0.13 3.24 -11.98
N LYS A 176 -0.73 2.47 -11.06
CA LYS A 176 -0.25 1.14 -10.73
C LYS A 176 -0.44 0.13 -11.84
N GLU A 177 -1.56 0.23 -12.58
CA GLU A 177 -1.78 -0.59 -13.78
C GLU A 177 -0.73 -0.31 -14.86
N LYS A 178 -0.41 0.96 -15.11
CA LYS A 178 0.65 1.35 -16.07
C LYS A 178 2.02 0.82 -15.62
N GLU A 179 2.36 0.90 -14.34
CA GLU A 179 3.62 0.36 -13.82
C GLU A 179 3.79 -1.13 -14.11
N ILE A 180 2.71 -1.92 -14.05
CA ILE A 180 2.76 -3.37 -14.31
C ILE A 180 2.89 -3.68 -15.80
N MET A 181 2.36 -2.84 -16.66
CA MET A 181 2.36 -3.08 -18.11
C MET A 181 3.65 -2.62 -18.81
N VAL A 182 4.41 -1.70 -18.19
CA VAL A 182 5.63 -1.10 -18.80
C VAL A 182 6.89 -1.95 -18.56
N ILE A 183 6.80 -3.06 -17.83
CA ILE A 183 7.96 -3.92 -17.50
C ILE A 183 8.06 -5.09 -18.45
#